data_86f0f78b302bad66f0d4a03f809527fc
#
_entry.id   86f0f78b302bad66f0d4a03f809527fc
#
_cell.length_a   1.000
_cell.length_b   1.000
_cell.length_c   1.000
_cell.angle_alpha   90.00
_cell.angle_beta   90.00
_cell.angle_gamma   90.00
#
_symmetry.space_group_name_H-M   'P 1'
#
loop_
_entity.id
_entity.type
_entity.pdbx_description
1 polymer ?
#
loop_
_entity_poly.entity_id
_entity_poly.type
_entity_poly.pdbx_seq_one_letter_code
_entity_poly.pdbx_strand_id
1 'polypeptide(L)'
;MSRTETKSTVLLKHHLKALRLPTILAECEKVAGRCAAENADHLSFLLQLCELELIERERKAAERRLKAARFPATKTLDGFDFTARPSLNKPLVLDLVRGDYLARRENILLVGPSGTGKTHLALALAIAACGQGRRVRFWRVTELITTLREAEEDRQLIRIRGQLAKLDLLVLDEFGYVPASKAGAELLFDVIATAYERTSVILTTNLPFENWTEVLGNERLTGAALDRLTHRSHVLETSGESYRLQDAKRRRRPQP
;
A
#
# COMPACT_ATOMS: atom_id res chain seq x y z
N MET A 1 40.91 -24.21 6.20
CA MET A 1 41.14 -24.67 7.59
C MET A 1 39.85 -24.52 8.37
N SER A 2 39.24 -25.65 8.73
CA SER A 2 38.00 -25.67 9.53
C SER A 2 38.32 -25.18 10.94
N ARG A 3 37.80 -24.00 11.32
CA ARG A 3 37.92 -23.49 12.68
C ARG A 3 37.09 -24.41 13.60
N THR A 4 37.73 -25.13 14.49
CA THR A 4 37.08 -25.95 15.52
C THR A 4 36.10 -25.06 16.29
N GLU A 5 34.81 -25.28 16.20
CA GLU A 5 33.82 -24.52 16.97
C GLU A 5 34.09 -24.71 18.47
N THR A 6 34.35 -23.62 19.16
CA THR A 6 34.52 -23.65 20.64
C THR A 6 33.16 -23.89 21.30
N LYS A 7 33.16 -24.51 22.52
CA LYS A 7 31.92 -24.67 23.32
C LYS A 7 31.14 -23.35 23.45
N SER A 8 31.85 -22.22 23.60
CA SER A 8 31.24 -20.88 23.70
C SER A 8 30.52 -20.47 22.42
N THR A 9 31.06 -20.77 21.23
CA THR A 9 30.42 -20.44 19.92
C THR A 9 29.14 -21.25 19.70
N VAL A 10 29.14 -22.53 20.07
CA VAL A 10 27.95 -23.38 19.97
C VAL A 10 26.83 -22.87 20.88
N LEU A 11 27.18 -22.52 22.13
CA LEU A 11 26.24 -21.99 23.10
C LEU A 11 25.68 -20.62 22.67
N LEU A 12 26.54 -19.73 22.15
CA LEU A 12 26.13 -18.44 21.58
C LEU A 12 25.10 -18.64 20.45
N LYS A 13 25.37 -19.53 19.50
CA LYS A 13 24.44 -19.84 18.40
C LYS A 13 23.10 -20.36 18.90
N HIS A 14 23.12 -21.18 19.95
CA HIS A 14 21.90 -21.64 20.59
C HIS A 14 21.08 -20.49 21.20
N HIS A 15 21.71 -19.61 21.96
CA HIS A 15 21.05 -18.46 22.57
C HIS A 15 20.52 -17.46 21.55
N LEU A 16 21.29 -17.16 20.49
CA LEU A 16 20.82 -16.27 19.41
C LEU A 16 19.58 -16.82 18.68
N LYS A 17 19.49 -18.14 18.51
CA LYS A 17 18.25 -18.78 17.98
C LYS A 17 17.09 -18.63 18.96
N ALA A 18 17.31 -18.89 20.24
CA ALA A 18 16.28 -18.76 21.28
C ALA A 18 15.76 -17.31 21.39
N LEU A 19 16.65 -16.33 21.29
CA LEU A 19 16.35 -14.89 21.28
C LEU A 19 15.75 -14.41 19.94
N ARG A 20 15.68 -15.27 18.92
CA ARG A 20 15.18 -14.92 17.57
C ARG A 20 15.96 -13.77 16.92
N LEU A 21 17.28 -13.86 16.95
CA LEU A 21 18.23 -12.92 16.33
C LEU A 21 18.97 -13.58 15.15
N PRO A 22 18.24 -13.88 14.04
CA PRO A 22 18.79 -14.66 12.94
C PRO A 22 19.89 -13.94 12.15
N THR A 23 19.85 -12.61 12.07
CA THR A 23 20.86 -11.83 11.35
C THR A 23 22.14 -11.78 12.16
N ILE A 24 22.05 -11.56 13.46
CA ILE A 24 23.22 -11.63 14.36
C ILE A 24 23.82 -13.03 14.30
N LEU A 25 22.99 -14.08 14.32
CA LEU A 25 23.47 -15.45 14.21
C LEU A 25 24.28 -15.72 12.93
N ALA A 26 23.84 -15.11 11.80
CA ALA A 26 24.50 -15.29 10.50
C ALA A 26 25.76 -14.45 10.34
N GLU A 27 25.80 -13.23 10.90
CA GLU A 27 26.82 -12.23 10.62
C GLU A 27 27.84 -12.05 11.75
N CYS A 28 27.62 -12.60 12.97
CA CYS A 28 28.45 -12.35 14.14
C CYS A 28 29.94 -12.70 13.92
N GLU A 29 30.26 -13.79 13.23
CA GLU A 29 31.65 -14.20 13.01
C GLU A 29 32.36 -13.26 12.01
N LYS A 30 31.66 -12.79 10.97
CA LYS A 30 32.19 -11.85 9.98
C LYS A 30 32.44 -10.48 10.60
N VAL A 31 31.47 -9.98 11.36
CA VAL A 31 31.58 -8.68 12.03
C VAL A 31 32.69 -8.73 13.08
N ALA A 32 32.81 -9.82 13.85
CA ALA A 32 33.90 -10.01 14.81
C ALA A 32 35.27 -9.96 14.13
N GLY A 33 35.45 -10.64 12.99
CA GLY A 33 36.69 -10.61 12.22
C GLY A 33 37.06 -9.20 11.73
N ARG A 34 36.06 -8.45 11.23
CA ARG A 34 36.24 -7.08 10.78
C ARG A 34 36.59 -6.14 11.94
N CYS A 35 35.86 -6.18 13.05
CA CYS A 35 36.11 -5.36 14.21
C CYS A 35 37.49 -5.64 14.81
N ALA A 36 37.96 -6.90 14.82
CA ALA A 36 39.29 -7.25 15.26
C ALA A 36 40.41 -6.66 14.37
N ALA A 37 40.20 -6.63 13.05
CA ALA A 37 41.12 -6.02 12.09
C ALA A 37 41.17 -4.48 12.21
N GLU A 38 40.05 -3.85 12.57
CA GLU A 38 39.90 -2.41 12.73
C GLU A 38 40.21 -1.90 14.17
N ASN A 39 40.55 -2.80 15.10
CA ASN A 39 40.70 -2.51 16.54
C ASN A 39 39.46 -1.82 17.13
N ALA A 40 38.25 -2.17 16.65
CA ALA A 40 37.02 -1.65 17.19
C ALA A 40 36.74 -2.21 18.60
N ASP A 41 36.15 -1.39 19.46
CA ASP A 41 35.80 -1.81 20.82
C ASP A 41 34.57 -2.75 20.83
N HIS A 42 34.32 -3.41 21.96
CA HIS A 42 33.24 -4.39 22.09
C HIS A 42 31.83 -3.78 21.94
N LEU A 43 31.65 -2.51 22.33
CA LEU A 43 30.36 -1.83 22.18
C LEU A 43 30.08 -1.50 20.72
N SER A 44 31.08 -1.07 19.97
CA SER A 44 31.00 -0.85 18.52
C SER A 44 30.68 -2.15 17.76
N PHE A 45 31.29 -3.27 18.17
CA PHE A 45 30.95 -4.59 17.65
C PHE A 45 29.47 -4.95 17.87
N LEU A 46 28.99 -4.79 19.11
CA LEU A 46 27.60 -5.08 19.46
C LEU A 46 26.62 -4.16 18.74
N LEU A 47 26.93 -2.86 18.64
CA LEU A 47 26.13 -1.88 17.93
C LEU A 47 25.94 -2.27 16.46
N GLN A 48 27.02 -2.60 15.75
CA GLN A 48 26.94 -3.02 14.35
C GLN A 48 26.03 -4.25 14.16
N LEU A 49 26.10 -5.22 15.07
CA LEU A 49 25.23 -6.40 15.01
C LEU A 49 23.75 -6.05 15.24
N CYS A 50 23.47 -5.17 16.20
CA CYS A 50 22.11 -4.71 16.48
C CYS A 50 21.52 -3.94 15.30
N GLU A 51 22.31 -3.06 14.67
CA GLU A 51 21.88 -2.30 13.48
C GLU A 51 21.55 -3.23 12.31
N LEU A 52 22.41 -4.23 12.03
CA LEU A 52 22.16 -5.23 10.99
C LEU A 52 20.85 -6.01 11.25
N GLU A 53 20.61 -6.43 12.50
CA GLU A 53 19.38 -7.14 12.87
C GLU A 53 18.14 -6.25 12.68
N LEU A 54 18.22 -4.97 13.09
CA LEU A 54 17.10 -4.01 12.94
C LEU A 54 16.80 -3.73 11.48
N ILE A 55 17.82 -3.47 10.65
CA ILE A 55 17.67 -3.25 9.21
C ILE A 55 16.99 -4.44 8.54
N GLU A 56 17.47 -5.66 8.84
CA GLU A 56 16.91 -6.87 8.22
C GLU A 56 15.49 -7.20 8.69
N ARG A 57 15.18 -6.92 9.97
CA ARG A 57 13.81 -7.04 10.48
C ARG A 57 12.85 -6.09 9.79
N GLU A 58 13.25 -4.82 9.63
CA GLU A 58 12.41 -3.83 8.96
C GLU A 58 12.22 -4.18 7.47
N ARG A 59 13.29 -4.62 6.78
CA ARG A 59 13.21 -5.10 5.40
C ARG A 59 12.20 -6.25 5.26
N LYS A 60 12.30 -7.27 6.11
CA LYS A 60 11.36 -8.40 6.13
C LYS A 60 9.94 -8.00 6.51
N ALA A 61 9.79 -7.03 7.41
CA ALA A 61 8.49 -6.48 7.78
C ALA A 61 7.84 -5.73 6.61
N ALA A 62 8.61 -4.90 5.90
CA ALA A 62 8.15 -4.19 4.70
C ALA A 62 7.74 -5.19 3.59
N GLU A 63 8.53 -6.22 3.33
CA GLU A 63 8.18 -7.27 2.36
C GLU A 63 6.86 -7.97 2.71
N ARG A 64 6.66 -8.31 4.00
CA ARG A 64 5.40 -8.91 4.46
C ARG A 64 4.22 -7.97 4.27
N ARG A 65 4.37 -6.67 4.56
CA ARG A 65 3.34 -5.65 4.33
C ARG A 65 2.99 -5.51 2.86
N LEU A 66 4.00 -5.43 1.98
CA LEU A 66 3.80 -5.38 0.52
C LEU A 66 3.06 -6.63 0.01
N LYS A 67 3.45 -7.81 0.44
CA LYS A 67 2.76 -9.06 0.08
C LYS A 67 1.32 -9.10 0.58
N ALA A 68 1.08 -8.64 1.82
CA ALA A 68 -0.25 -8.59 2.41
C ALA A 68 -1.18 -7.59 1.74
N ALA A 69 -0.63 -6.51 1.17
CA ALA A 69 -1.39 -5.48 0.46
C ALA A 69 -2.04 -5.99 -0.84
N ARG A 70 -1.51 -7.04 -1.46
CA ARG A 70 -1.99 -7.67 -2.70
C ARG A 70 -2.10 -6.68 -3.87
N PHE A 71 -1.03 -5.94 -4.10
CA PHE A 71 -0.95 -5.06 -5.26
C PHE A 71 -0.94 -5.85 -6.57
N PRO A 72 -1.69 -5.40 -7.61
CA PRO A 72 -1.70 -6.06 -8.92
C PRO A 72 -0.39 -5.87 -9.70
N ALA A 73 0.35 -4.82 -9.38
CA ALA A 73 1.65 -4.50 -9.97
C ALA A 73 2.45 -3.58 -9.02
N THR A 74 3.76 -3.60 -9.16
CA THR A 74 4.63 -2.63 -8.48
C THR A 74 4.72 -1.37 -9.34
N LYS A 75 4.18 -0.26 -8.84
CA LYS A 75 4.24 1.07 -9.46
C LYS A 75 4.72 2.07 -8.41
N THR A 76 5.89 2.64 -8.65
CA THR A 76 6.46 3.67 -7.78
C THR A 76 6.30 5.06 -8.39
N LEU A 77 6.51 6.09 -7.60
CA LEU A 77 6.41 7.47 -8.08
C LEU A 77 7.53 7.82 -9.06
N ASP A 78 8.69 7.18 -8.95
CA ASP A 78 9.82 7.39 -9.88
C ASP A 78 9.48 7.00 -11.31
N GLY A 79 8.58 6.02 -11.47
CA GLY A 79 8.06 5.61 -12.77
C GLY A 79 6.88 6.42 -13.28
N PHE A 80 6.47 7.49 -12.58
CA PHE A 80 5.34 8.32 -12.97
C PHE A 80 5.80 9.55 -13.76
N ASP A 81 5.33 9.68 -14.99
CA ASP A 81 5.63 10.82 -15.85
C ASP A 81 4.71 12.02 -15.54
N PHE A 82 5.20 12.94 -14.70
CA PHE A 82 4.50 14.17 -14.37
C PHE A 82 4.43 15.14 -15.57
N THR A 83 5.36 15.07 -16.52
CA THR A 83 5.36 15.98 -17.69
C THR A 83 4.20 15.67 -18.63
N ALA A 84 3.78 14.41 -18.67
CA ALA A 84 2.58 13.97 -19.40
C ALA A 84 1.27 14.39 -18.71
N ARG A 85 1.33 14.96 -17.51
CA ARG A 85 0.17 15.33 -16.67
C ARG A 85 0.35 16.72 -16.04
N PRO A 86 0.40 17.79 -16.83
CA PRO A 86 0.67 19.15 -16.32
C PRO A 86 -0.43 19.68 -15.40
N SER A 87 -1.66 19.17 -15.49
CA SER A 87 -2.78 19.55 -14.62
C SER A 87 -2.70 18.93 -13.22
N LEU A 88 -1.88 17.89 -13.03
CA LEU A 88 -1.73 17.24 -11.74
C LEU A 88 -0.87 18.09 -10.80
N ASN A 89 -1.37 18.38 -9.61
CA ASN A 89 -0.62 19.10 -8.57
C ASN A 89 0.52 18.23 -8.02
N LYS A 90 1.69 18.28 -8.69
CA LYS A 90 2.89 17.52 -8.28
C LYS A 90 3.33 17.80 -6.85
N PRO A 91 3.41 19.05 -6.36
CA PRO A 91 3.72 19.34 -4.95
C PRO A 91 2.81 18.62 -3.99
N LEU A 92 1.50 18.62 -4.22
CA LEU A 92 0.54 17.90 -3.38
C LEU A 92 0.79 16.38 -3.39
N VAL A 93 1.07 15.79 -4.57
CA VAL A 93 1.39 14.35 -4.65
C VAL A 93 2.64 14.02 -3.85
N LEU A 94 3.69 14.86 -3.92
CA LEU A 94 4.92 14.67 -3.16
C LEU A 94 4.71 14.82 -1.64
N ASP A 95 3.82 15.71 -1.23
CA ASP A 95 3.44 15.85 0.17
C ASP A 95 2.67 14.61 0.67
N LEU A 96 1.73 14.12 -0.12
CA LEU A 96 0.97 12.90 0.20
C LEU A 96 1.88 11.66 0.34
N VAL A 97 2.98 11.58 -0.41
CA VAL A 97 3.96 10.47 -0.25
C VAL A 97 4.59 10.46 1.15
N ARG A 98 4.67 11.59 1.86
CA ARG A 98 5.18 11.67 3.24
C ARG A 98 4.29 10.92 4.23
N GLY A 99 3.01 10.73 3.89
CA GLY A 99 2.10 9.87 4.65
C GLY A 99 1.41 10.54 5.84
N ASP A 100 1.52 11.86 6.02
CA ASP A 100 0.89 12.59 7.13
C ASP A 100 -0.64 12.48 7.11
N TYR A 101 -1.24 12.37 5.92
CA TYR A 101 -2.67 12.14 5.73
C TYR A 101 -3.16 10.85 6.43
N LEU A 102 -2.30 9.82 6.55
CA LEU A 102 -2.64 8.56 7.23
C LEU A 102 -2.84 8.76 8.73
N ALA A 103 -2.02 9.61 9.37
CA ALA A 103 -2.18 9.93 10.78
C ALA A 103 -3.44 10.76 11.04
N ARG A 104 -3.79 11.64 10.09
CA ARG A 104 -4.99 12.50 10.14
C ARG A 104 -6.27 11.81 9.66
N ARG A 105 -6.17 10.55 9.18
CA ARG A 105 -7.30 9.78 8.62
C ARG A 105 -7.99 10.51 7.46
N GLU A 106 -7.20 11.18 6.64
CA GLU A 106 -7.69 11.86 5.44
C GLU A 106 -7.74 10.89 4.26
N ASN A 107 -8.69 11.12 3.36
CA ASN A 107 -8.88 10.33 2.15
C ASN A 107 -8.19 10.96 0.94
N ILE A 108 -7.95 10.17 -0.10
CA ILE A 108 -7.44 10.64 -1.39
C ILE A 108 -8.39 10.15 -2.49
N LEU A 109 -8.97 11.07 -3.24
CA LEU A 109 -9.88 10.79 -4.35
C LEU A 109 -9.18 11.13 -5.67
N LEU A 110 -8.92 10.12 -6.48
CA LEU A 110 -8.29 10.25 -7.80
C LEU A 110 -9.36 10.16 -8.86
N VAL A 111 -9.72 11.29 -9.44
CA VAL A 111 -10.83 11.43 -10.39
C VAL A 111 -10.30 11.77 -11.78
N GLY A 112 -10.89 11.22 -12.84
CA GLY A 112 -10.57 11.58 -14.22
C GLY A 112 -10.67 10.43 -15.22
N PRO A 113 -10.46 10.69 -16.51
CA PRO A 113 -10.64 9.72 -17.59
C PRO A 113 -9.77 8.48 -17.46
N SER A 114 -10.13 7.41 -18.17
CA SER A 114 -9.35 6.18 -18.19
C SER A 114 -7.94 6.39 -18.80
N GLY A 115 -6.92 5.74 -18.23
CA GLY A 115 -5.54 5.80 -18.73
C GLY A 115 -4.76 7.05 -18.33
N THR A 116 -5.26 7.90 -17.43
CA THR A 116 -4.60 9.11 -16.96
C THR A 116 -3.60 8.91 -15.82
N GLY A 117 -3.43 7.68 -15.32
CA GLY A 117 -2.44 7.36 -14.30
C GLY A 117 -2.97 7.25 -12.88
N LYS A 118 -4.29 7.33 -12.64
CA LYS A 118 -4.91 7.24 -11.31
C LYS A 118 -4.47 6.01 -10.51
N THR A 119 -4.64 4.81 -11.09
CA THR A 119 -4.19 3.55 -10.46
C THR A 119 -2.68 3.54 -10.19
N HIS A 120 -1.86 4.15 -11.07
CA HIS A 120 -0.42 4.26 -10.84
C HIS A 120 -0.13 5.10 -9.58
N LEU A 121 -0.77 6.27 -9.46
CA LEU A 121 -0.62 7.15 -8.28
C LEU A 121 -1.14 6.45 -7.02
N ALA A 122 -2.31 5.80 -7.08
CA ALA A 122 -2.86 5.05 -5.96
C ALA A 122 -1.88 3.97 -5.47
N LEU A 123 -1.30 3.20 -6.39
CA LEU A 123 -0.30 2.18 -6.07
C LEU A 123 0.99 2.79 -5.50
N ALA A 124 1.49 3.88 -6.09
CA ALA A 124 2.71 4.54 -5.62
C ALA A 124 2.57 5.05 -4.19
N LEU A 125 1.46 5.73 -3.87
CA LEU A 125 1.14 6.20 -2.51
C LEU A 125 0.97 5.03 -1.53
N ALA A 126 0.30 3.96 -1.96
CA ALA A 126 0.07 2.78 -1.14
C ALA A 126 1.37 1.99 -0.85
N ILE A 127 2.26 1.87 -1.83
CA ILE A 127 3.59 1.25 -1.66
C ILE A 127 4.45 2.09 -0.71
N ALA A 128 4.44 3.42 -0.84
CA ALA A 128 5.13 4.32 0.09
C ALA A 128 4.62 4.14 1.53
N ALA A 129 3.30 4.04 1.73
CA ALA A 129 2.70 3.77 3.03
C ALA A 129 3.15 2.42 3.62
N CYS A 130 3.27 1.35 2.81
CA CYS A 130 3.84 0.07 3.26
C CYS A 130 5.28 0.22 3.75
N GLY A 131 6.11 1.00 3.04
CA GLY A 131 7.48 1.33 3.45
C GLY A 131 7.54 2.07 4.79
N GLN A 132 6.53 2.88 5.09
CA GLN A 132 6.38 3.62 6.36
C GLN A 132 5.75 2.78 7.49
N GLY A 133 5.65 1.48 7.33
CA GLY A 133 5.14 0.58 8.38
C GLY A 133 3.61 0.45 8.42
N ARG A 134 2.88 1.06 7.48
CA ARG A 134 1.41 1.06 7.47
C ARG A 134 0.84 -0.25 6.91
N ARG A 135 -0.28 -0.68 7.44
CA ARG A 135 -1.03 -1.84 6.96
C ARG A 135 -1.97 -1.40 5.85
N VAL A 136 -1.68 -1.85 4.65
CA VAL A 136 -2.39 -1.46 3.42
C VAL A 136 -3.09 -2.65 2.82
N ARG A 137 -4.24 -2.42 2.20
CA ARG A 137 -4.91 -3.40 1.35
C ARG A 137 -5.42 -2.74 0.08
N PHE A 138 -5.10 -3.35 -1.05
CA PHE A 138 -5.63 -2.98 -2.35
C PHE A 138 -6.78 -3.88 -2.74
N TRP A 139 -7.84 -3.28 -3.29
CA TRP A 139 -8.96 -3.96 -3.90
C TRP A 139 -9.41 -3.23 -5.15
N ARG A 140 -9.71 -3.98 -6.20
CA ARG A 140 -10.66 -3.49 -7.19
C ARG A 140 -12.05 -3.55 -6.59
N VAL A 141 -12.86 -2.53 -6.82
CA VAL A 141 -14.20 -2.45 -6.22
C VAL A 141 -15.05 -3.66 -6.59
N THR A 142 -14.98 -4.11 -7.84
CA THR A 142 -15.71 -5.31 -8.30
C THR A 142 -15.29 -6.58 -7.56
N GLU A 143 -13.99 -6.80 -7.37
CA GLU A 143 -13.46 -7.95 -6.62
C GLU A 143 -13.86 -7.89 -5.14
N LEU A 144 -13.84 -6.70 -4.54
CA LEU A 144 -14.28 -6.52 -3.15
C LEU A 144 -15.76 -6.86 -2.99
N ILE A 145 -16.63 -6.36 -3.86
CA ILE A 145 -18.07 -6.64 -3.83
C ILE A 145 -18.33 -8.15 -3.95
N THR A 146 -17.66 -8.82 -4.90
CA THR A 146 -17.78 -10.28 -5.07
C THR A 146 -17.37 -11.01 -3.78
N THR A 147 -16.20 -10.67 -3.22
CA THR A 147 -15.71 -11.28 -1.99
C THR A 147 -16.62 -11.03 -0.79
N LEU A 148 -17.22 -9.84 -0.69
CA LEU A 148 -18.16 -9.52 0.38
C LEU A 148 -19.46 -10.31 0.25
N ARG A 149 -19.99 -10.50 -0.98
CA ARG A 149 -21.18 -11.31 -1.23
C ARG A 149 -20.94 -12.78 -0.90
N GLU A 150 -19.84 -13.36 -1.38
CA GLU A 150 -19.45 -14.72 -1.02
C GLU A 150 -19.33 -14.89 0.51
N ALA A 151 -18.71 -13.92 1.18
CA ALA A 151 -18.59 -13.94 2.64
C ALA A 151 -19.92 -13.74 3.37
N GLU A 152 -20.91 -13.09 2.78
CA GLU A 152 -22.26 -12.99 3.32
C GLU A 152 -22.96 -14.35 3.27
N GLU A 153 -22.89 -15.03 2.12
CA GLU A 153 -23.43 -16.38 1.92
C GLU A 153 -22.77 -17.39 2.88
N ASP A 154 -21.44 -17.30 3.08
CA ASP A 154 -20.65 -18.15 3.96
C ASP A 154 -20.69 -17.72 5.45
N ARG A 155 -21.42 -16.69 5.82
CA ARG A 155 -21.46 -16.11 7.18
C ARG A 155 -20.10 -15.65 7.71
N GLN A 156 -19.19 -15.20 6.80
CA GLN A 156 -17.83 -14.77 7.11
C GLN A 156 -17.65 -13.22 7.09
N LEU A 157 -18.72 -12.44 6.89
CA LEU A 157 -18.66 -10.96 6.82
C LEU A 157 -17.97 -10.33 8.03
N ILE A 158 -18.25 -10.83 9.24
CA ILE A 158 -17.64 -10.32 10.48
C ILE A 158 -16.12 -10.45 10.44
N ARG A 159 -15.62 -11.55 9.90
CA ARG A 159 -14.17 -11.78 9.73
C ARG A 159 -13.55 -10.79 8.75
N ILE A 160 -14.17 -10.56 7.59
CA ILE A 160 -13.67 -9.61 6.59
C ILE A 160 -13.71 -8.18 7.14
N ARG A 161 -14.80 -7.76 7.76
CA ARG A 161 -14.91 -6.46 8.44
C ARG A 161 -13.81 -6.27 9.49
N GLY A 162 -13.56 -7.31 10.31
CA GLY A 162 -12.47 -7.29 11.29
C GLY A 162 -11.07 -7.20 10.67
N GLN A 163 -10.86 -7.71 9.44
CA GLN A 163 -9.62 -7.53 8.70
C GLN A 163 -9.49 -6.10 8.14
N LEU A 164 -10.55 -5.56 7.55
CA LEU A 164 -10.58 -4.20 7.01
C LEU A 164 -10.39 -3.15 8.12
N ALA A 165 -11.01 -3.34 9.28
CA ALA A 165 -10.88 -2.43 10.42
C ALA A 165 -9.47 -2.33 11.02
N LYS A 166 -8.57 -3.28 10.68
CA LYS A 166 -7.17 -3.26 11.12
C LYS A 166 -6.24 -2.50 10.17
N LEU A 167 -6.75 -2.05 9.04
CA LEU A 167 -5.96 -1.34 8.03
C LEU A 167 -5.71 0.11 8.45
N ASP A 168 -4.55 0.62 8.05
CA ASP A 168 -4.23 2.05 8.11
C ASP A 168 -4.64 2.75 6.80
N LEU A 169 -4.63 1.98 5.67
CA LEU A 169 -4.99 2.46 4.34
C LEU A 169 -5.74 1.38 3.55
N LEU A 170 -6.88 1.75 3.00
CA LEU A 170 -7.65 0.95 2.04
C LEU A 170 -7.60 1.60 0.67
N VAL A 171 -7.19 0.85 -0.35
CA VAL A 171 -7.22 1.32 -1.75
C VAL A 171 -8.39 0.66 -2.46
N LEU A 172 -9.29 1.48 -2.98
CA LEU A 172 -10.47 1.10 -3.78
C LEU A 172 -10.27 1.58 -5.21
N ASP A 173 -9.82 0.67 -6.08
CA ASP A 173 -9.54 0.98 -7.49
C ASP A 173 -10.75 0.67 -8.38
N GLU A 174 -10.91 1.47 -9.45
CA GLU A 174 -11.96 1.30 -10.46
C GLU A 174 -13.39 1.44 -9.89
N PHE A 175 -13.62 2.38 -8.96
CA PHE A 175 -14.96 2.71 -8.49
C PHE A 175 -15.79 3.28 -9.64
N GLY A 176 -16.95 2.67 -9.89
CA GLY A 176 -17.87 3.10 -10.95
C GLY A 176 -17.61 2.49 -12.32
N TYR A 177 -16.67 1.57 -12.47
CA TYR A 177 -16.42 0.91 -13.75
C TYR A 177 -17.57 -0.04 -14.14
N VAL A 178 -18.22 -0.64 -13.17
CA VAL A 178 -19.41 -1.49 -13.34
C VAL A 178 -20.44 -1.10 -12.28
N PRO A 179 -21.72 -0.90 -12.66
CA PRO A 179 -22.77 -0.69 -11.68
C PRO A 179 -22.86 -1.84 -10.69
N ALA A 180 -22.99 -1.52 -9.42
CA ALA A 180 -23.16 -2.54 -8.39
C ALA A 180 -24.63 -3.02 -8.35
N SER A 181 -24.84 -4.29 -8.04
CA SER A 181 -26.18 -4.74 -7.63
C SER A 181 -26.57 -4.04 -6.32
N LYS A 182 -27.87 -3.94 -6.02
CA LYS A 182 -28.36 -3.31 -4.79
C LYS A 182 -27.65 -3.84 -3.54
N ALA A 183 -27.55 -5.15 -3.39
CA ALA A 183 -26.84 -5.78 -2.28
C ALA A 183 -25.33 -5.45 -2.28
N GLY A 184 -24.69 -5.45 -3.47
CA GLY A 184 -23.29 -5.07 -3.61
C GLY A 184 -23.02 -3.61 -3.22
N ALA A 185 -23.91 -2.70 -3.58
CA ALA A 185 -23.84 -1.29 -3.21
C ALA A 185 -23.99 -1.09 -1.70
N GLU A 186 -24.90 -1.80 -1.06
CA GLU A 186 -25.09 -1.77 0.40
C GLU A 186 -23.83 -2.30 1.14
N LEU A 187 -23.23 -3.39 0.68
CA LEU A 187 -22.00 -3.93 1.24
C LEU A 187 -20.80 -2.99 1.04
N LEU A 188 -20.68 -2.37 -0.13
CA LEU A 188 -19.63 -1.39 -0.41
C LEU A 188 -19.78 -0.14 0.47
N PHE A 189 -21.02 0.35 0.63
CA PHE A 189 -21.31 1.44 1.55
C PHE A 189 -20.92 1.10 2.99
N ASP A 190 -21.21 -0.10 3.45
CA ASP A 190 -20.83 -0.57 4.79
C ASP A 190 -19.30 -0.54 5.00
N VAL A 191 -18.52 -0.92 3.97
CA VAL A 191 -17.05 -0.80 4.01
C VAL A 191 -16.63 0.66 4.14
N ILE A 192 -17.20 1.58 3.35
CA ILE A 192 -16.91 3.01 3.40
C ILE A 192 -17.28 3.58 4.79
N ALA A 193 -18.45 3.22 5.29
CA ALA A 193 -18.92 3.66 6.60
C ALA A 193 -18.05 3.14 7.75
N THR A 194 -17.56 1.90 7.65
CA THR A 194 -16.63 1.32 8.64
C THR A 194 -15.25 1.97 8.59
N ALA A 195 -14.78 2.37 7.41
CA ALA A 195 -13.50 3.04 7.23
C ALA A 195 -13.51 4.50 7.71
N TYR A 196 -14.68 5.15 7.72
CA TYR A 196 -14.81 6.56 8.09
C TYR A 196 -14.16 6.89 9.43
N GLU A 197 -13.28 7.91 9.44
CA GLU A 197 -12.45 8.38 10.57
C GLU A 197 -11.52 7.32 11.22
N ARG A 198 -11.44 6.12 10.69
CA ARG A 198 -10.62 5.02 11.23
C ARG A 198 -9.50 4.61 10.31
N THR A 199 -9.77 4.57 9.01
CA THR A 199 -8.86 4.10 7.97
C THR A 199 -8.88 5.12 6.85
N SER A 200 -7.72 5.57 6.37
CA SER A 200 -7.65 6.40 5.17
C SER A 200 -8.04 5.58 3.95
N VAL A 201 -8.75 6.20 3.02
CA VAL A 201 -9.16 5.57 1.76
C VAL A 201 -8.51 6.28 0.59
N ILE A 202 -7.86 5.53 -0.30
CA ILE A 202 -7.53 6.01 -1.65
C ILE A 202 -8.55 5.40 -2.59
N LEU A 203 -9.31 6.24 -3.29
CA LEU A 203 -10.31 5.80 -4.24
C LEU A 203 -9.99 6.34 -5.63
N THR A 204 -10.02 5.48 -6.65
CA THR A 204 -9.89 5.89 -8.05
C THR A 204 -11.22 5.74 -8.77
N THR A 205 -11.59 6.73 -9.55
CA THR A 205 -12.81 6.71 -10.35
C THR A 205 -12.63 7.44 -11.67
N ASN A 206 -13.36 7.01 -12.68
CA ASN A 206 -13.50 7.71 -13.95
C ASN A 206 -14.81 8.50 -14.05
N LEU A 207 -15.68 8.36 -13.04
CA LEU A 207 -16.96 9.04 -12.98
C LEU A 207 -16.85 10.34 -12.16
N PRO A 208 -17.44 11.44 -12.63
CA PRO A 208 -17.68 12.60 -11.81
C PRO A 208 -18.63 12.27 -10.66
N PHE A 209 -18.59 13.02 -9.58
CA PHE A 209 -19.35 12.73 -8.35
C PHE A 209 -20.87 12.68 -8.58
N GLU A 210 -21.36 13.48 -9.51
CA GLU A 210 -22.76 13.56 -9.90
C GLU A 210 -23.31 12.22 -10.43
N ASN A 211 -22.42 11.40 -11.01
CA ASN A 211 -22.80 10.13 -11.62
C ASN A 211 -22.65 8.94 -10.67
N TRP A 212 -22.24 9.15 -9.41
CA TRP A 212 -22.04 8.06 -8.46
C TRP A 212 -23.33 7.33 -8.09
N THR A 213 -24.50 7.96 -8.31
CA THR A 213 -25.80 7.29 -8.16
C THR A 213 -25.97 6.13 -9.13
N GLU A 214 -25.34 6.18 -10.30
CA GLU A 214 -25.33 5.04 -11.26
C GLU A 214 -24.63 3.80 -10.69
N VAL A 215 -23.67 4.00 -9.78
CA VAL A 215 -22.91 2.92 -9.14
C VAL A 215 -23.61 2.37 -7.91
N LEU A 216 -24.10 3.27 -7.04
CA LEU A 216 -24.69 2.92 -5.74
C LEU A 216 -26.22 2.74 -5.82
N GLY A 217 -26.83 3.09 -6.97
CA GLY A 217 -28.22 2.80 -7.29
C GLY A 217 -29.27 3.54 -6.44
N ASN A 218 -28.86 4.40 -5.51
CA ASN A 218 -29.73 5.11 -4.59
C ASN A 218 -29.12 6.45 -4.18
N GLU A 219 -29.85 7.56 -4.36
CA GLU A 219 -29.38 8.91 -4.03
C GLU A 219 -28.99 9.07 -2.56
N ARG A 220 -29.77 8.51 -1.64
CA ARG A 220 -29.50 8.60 -0.21
C ARG A 220 -28.20 7.88 0.16
N LEU A 221 -27.97 6.70 -0.41
CA LEU A 221 -26.76 5.92 -0.20
C LEU A 221 -25.56 6.64 -0.78
N THR A 222 -25.71 7.20 -1.99
CA THR A 222 -24.67 7.98 -2.69
C THR A 222 -24.30 9.22 -1.90
N GLY A 223 -25.28 10.02 -1.46
CA GLY A 223 -25.03 11.20 -0.65
C GLY A 223 -24.28 10.87 0.64
N ALA A 224 -24.69 9.80 1.33
CA ALA A 224 -24.04 9.37 2.56
C ALA A 224 -22.62 8.81 2.34
N ALA A 225 -22.34 8.18 1.20
CA ALA A 225 -20.99 7.72 0.84
C ALA A 225 -20.07 8.89 0.47
N LEU A 226 -20.58 9.83 -0.35
CA LEU A 226 -19.86 11.03 -0.74
C LEU A 226 -19.49 11.87 0.48
N ASP A 227 -20.44 12.14 1.37
CA ASP A 227 -20.19 12.88 2.60
C ASP A 227 -19.00 12.31 3.38
N ARG A 228 -18.97 10.99 3.59
CA ARG A 228 -17.89 10.32 4.32
C ARG A 228 -16.55 10.32 3.60
N LEU A 229 -16.57 10.14 2.27
CA LEU A 229 -15.33 10.06 1.47
C LEU A 229 -14.72 11.43 1.24
N THR A 230 -15.55 12.48 1.05
CA THR A 230 -15.08 13.85 0.82
C THR A 230 -14.76 14.60 2.09
N HIS A 231 -15.31 14.19 3.22
CA HIS A 231 -14.93 14.75 4.51
C HIS A 231 -13.45 14.50 4.79
N ARG A 232 -12.66 15.58 4.92
CA ARG A 232 -11.21 15.53 5.08
C ARG A 232 -10.53 14.73 3.95
N SER A 233 -10.69 15.17 2.72
CA SER A 233 -10.10 14.52 1.57
C SER A 233 -9.22 15.43 0.72
N HIS A 234 -8.29 14.82 0.01
CA HIS A 234 -7.51 15.42 -1.07
C HIS A 234 -8.07 14.92 -2.39
N VAL A 235 -8.65 15.80 -3.18
CA VAL A 235 -9.14 15.47 -4.53
C VAL A 235 -8.05 15.79 -5.54
N LEU A 236 -7.62 14.77 -6.27
CA LEU A 236 -6.63 14.88 -7.35
C LEU A 236 -7.33 14.58 -8.68
N GLU A 237 -7.53 15.61 -9.45
CA GLU A 237 -8.08 15.49 -10.80
C GLU A 237 -6.96 15.20 -11.80
N THR A 238 -7.16 14.15 -12.58
CA THR A 238 -6.25 13.78 -13.66
C THR A 238 -6.93 14.02 -14.99
N SER A 239 -6.37 14.89 -15.83
CA SER A 239 -6.88 15.18 -17.17
C SER A 239 -5.86 14.79 -18.25
N GLY A 240 -6.30 14.79 -19.51
CA GLY A 240 -5.48 14.56 -20.68
C GLY A 240 -5.72 13.20 -21.35
N GLU A 241 -5.00 12.97 -22.46
CA GLU A 241 -5.12 11.74 -23.23
C GLU A 241 -4.63 10.51 -22.49
N SER A 242 -5.18 9.35 -22.83
CA SER A 242 -4.75 8.08 -22.25
C SER A 242 -3.27 7.78 -22.54
N TYR A 243 -2.45 7.67 -21.50
CA TYR A 243 -1.04 7.27 -21.60
C TYR A 243 -0.89 5.90 -22.26
N ARG A 244 -1.81 4.97 -21.98
CA ARG A 244 -1.83 3.63 -22.60
C ARG A 244 -2.00 3.72 -24.13
N LEU A 245 -2.86 4.61 -24.61
CA LEU A 245 -3.05 4.82 -26.06
C LEU A 245 -1.83 5.50 -26.68
N GLN A 246 -1.23 6.46 -26.00
CA GLN A 246 0.00 7.12 -26.48
C GLN A 246 1.18 6.14 -26.55
N ASP A 247 1.37 5.32 -25.52
CA ASP A 247 2.42 4.29 -25.51
C ASP A 247 2.21 3.26 -26.62
N ALA A 248 0.98 2.78 -26.82
CA ALA A 248 0.63 1.87 -27.91
C ALA A 248 0.90 2.50 -29.29
N LYS A 249 0.58 3.79 -29.48
CA LYS A 249 0.90 4.53 -30.72
C LYS A 249 2.41 4.68 -30.95
N ARG A 250 3.18 4.96 -29.87
CA ARG A 250 4.66 5.05 -29.94
C ARG A 250 5.31 3.71 -30.35
N ARG A 251 4.86 2.60 -29.79
CA ARG A 251 5.36 1.25 -30.09
C ARG A 251 5.02 0.79 -31.51
N ARG A 252 3.97 1.34 -32.14
CA ARG A 252 3.57 1.03 -33.51
C ARG A 252 4.30 1.85 -34.58
N ARG A 253 5.01 2.92 -34.19
CA ARG A 253 5.85 3.67 -35.14
C ARG A 253 7.11 2.84 -35.40
N PRO A 254 7.42 2.44 -36.66
CA PRO A 254 8.70 1.82 -36.99
C PRO A 254 9.81 2.76 -36.53
N GLN A 255 10.82 2.20 -35.89
CA GLN A 255 12.06 2.96 -35.68
C GLN A 255 12.68 3.23 -37.06
N PRO A 256 13.13 4.48 -37.33
CA PRO A 256 13.78 4.82 -38.60
C PRO A 256 15.08 4.03 -38.81
#